data_c22701459232641f1873cf58e49a7529
#
_entry.id   c22701459232641f1873cf58e49a7529
#
_cell.length_a   1.000
_cell.length_b   1.000
_cell.length_c   1.000
_cell.angle_alpha   90.00
_cell.angle_beta   90.00
_cell.angle_gamma   90.00
#
_symmetry.space_group_name_H-M   'P 1'
#
loop_
_entity.id
_entity.type
_entity.pdbx_description
1 polymer ?
#
loop_
_entity_poly.entity_id
_entity_poly.type
_entity_poly.pdbx_seq_one_letter_code
_entity_poly.pdbx_strand_id
1 'polypeptide(L)'
;SINPAFDMLPASEDIDTMFAEEFDAGLKGIDLDRAMLYKACEENDVGITVMKGFAGGRLFDAKRSPFGVCLTPVQCIHYALTRPAVCSIMCGYDTKEQVDAAVGYETASETEKDYASVIANAPFHSYRGECTYCGHCKPCAANLDIAMINKFYDLATMQPKIPATVQSHYELLEHKASECIGCHLCEARCPFGVPIAERMEKTAKLFGC
;
A
#
# COMPACT_ATOMS: atom_id res chain seq x y z
N SER A 1 3.89 -2.00 -14.25
CA SER A 1 4.27 -2.21 -12.85
C SER A 1 3.08 -1.94 -11.94
N ILE A 2 2.82 -2.79 -11.01
CA ILE A 2 1.76 -2.64 -10.01
C ILE A 2 2.33 -2.69 -8.59
N ASN A 3 1.59 -2.12 -7.65
CA ASN A 3 1.79 -2.34 -6.23
C ASN A 3 0.80 -3.42 -5.80
N PRO A 4 1.24 -4.64 -5.45
CA PRO A 4 0.33 -5.58 -4.85
C PRO A 4 0.04 -5.07 -3.46
N ALA A 5 -1.12 -4.47 -3.23
CA ALA A 5 -1.62 -4.49 -1.89
C ALA A 5 -1.61 -5.96 -1.45
N PHE A 6 -1.24 -6.26 -0.22
CA PHE A 6 -1.43 -7.59 0.33
C PHE A 6 -2.95 -7.82 0.39
N ASP A 7 -3.47 -8.32 -0.69
CA ASP A 7 -4.91 -8.48 -0.93
C ASP A 7 -5.41 -9.84 -0.45
N MET A 8 -4.71 -10.47 0.48
CA MET A 8 -5.11 -11.73 1.13
C MET A 8 -5.41 -12.90 0.17
N LEU A 9 -5.05 -12.78 -1.11
CA LEU A 9 -5.19 -13.88 -2.05
C LEU A 9 -4.35 -15.06 -1.57
N PRO A 10 -4.89 -16.28 -1.49
CA PRO A 10 -4.09 -17.45 -1.16
C PRO A 10 -2.93 -17.61 -2.14
N ALA A 11 -1.87 -18.25 -1.69
CA ALA A 11 -0.76 -18.62 -2.55
C ALA A 11 -1.25 -19.69 -3.53
N SER A 12 -1.79 -19.26 -4.64
CA SER A 12 -2.18 -20.15 -5.74
C SER A 12 -1.45 -19.70 -6.99
N GLU A 13 -0.74 -20.65 -7.62
CA GLU A 13 -0.18 -20.49 -8.95
C GLU A 13 -1.25 -20.72 -10.03
N ASP A 14 -2.38 -21.32 -9.63
CA ASP A 14 -3.49 -21.64 -10.49
C ASP A 14 -4.58 -20.58 -10.38
N ILE A 15 -4.72 -19.80 -11.45
CA ILE A 15 -5.69 -18.72 -11.52
C ILE A 15 -7.14 -19.24 -11.54
N ASP A 16 -7.39 -20.42 -12.07
CA ASP A 16 -8.74 -20.98 -12.10
C ASP A 16 -9.21 -21.35 -10.69
N THR A 17 -8.28 -21.73 -9.81
CA THR A 17 -8.56 -21.95 -8.38
C THR A 17 -8.90 -20.65 -7.67
N MET A 18 -8.35 -19.51 -8.12
CA MET A 18 -8.65 -18.19 -7.56
C MET A 18 -10.08 -17.72 -7.83
N PHE A 19 -10.76 -18.29 -8.80
CA PHE A 19 -12.13 -17.94 -9.21
C PHE A 19 -13.14 -19.09 -8.99
N ALA A 20 -12.72 -20.19 -8.32
CA ALA A 20 -13.64 -21.24 -7.93
C ALA A 20 -14.65 -20.75 -6.87
N GLU A 21 -15.88 -21.28 -6.89
CA GLU A 21 -16.95 -20.85 -5.97
C GLU A 21 -16.57 -21.04 -4.46
N GLU A 22 -15.76 -22.03 -4.14
CA GLU A 22 -15.23 -22.27 -2.79
C GLU A 22 -14.29 -21.15 -2.30
N PHE A 23 -13.79 -20.36 -3.23
CA PHE A 23 -12.94 -19.22 -2.97
C PHE A 23 -13.70 -18.00 -2.44
N ASP A 24 -14.96 -17.82 -2.84
CA ASP A 24 -15.80 -16.68 -2.44
C ASP A 24 -15.98 -16.57 -0.93
N ALA A 25 -16.03 -17.70 -0.23
CA ALA A 25 -16.15 -17.71 1.23
C ALA A 25 -14.87 -17.24 1.95
N GLY A 26 -13.70 -17.43 1.34
CA GLY A 26 -12.39 -16.98 1.84
C GLY A 26 -12.01 -15.58 1.43
N LEU A 27 -12.74 -15.00 0.46
CA LEU A 27 -12.42 -13.72 -0.19
C LEU A 27 -12.88 -12.47 0.57
N LYS A 28 -13.30 -12.58 1.82
CA LYS A 28 -13.65 -11.39 2.62
C LYS A 28 -12.48 -10.41 2.68
N GLY A 29 -12.54 -9.36 1.85
CA GLY A 29 -11.56 -8.28 1.81
C GLY A 29 -10.65 -8.25 0.59
N ILE A 30 -10.82 -9.15 -0.37
CA ILE A 30 -10.05 -9.13 -1.63
C ILE A 30 -10.66 -8.14 -2.62
N ASP A 31 -9.79 -7.39 -3.24
CA ASP A 31 -10.13 -6.54 -4.38
C ASP A 31 -10.32 -7.41 -5.64
N LEU A 32 -11.58 -7.64 -6.01
CA LEU A 32 -11.94 -8.42 -7.19
C LEU A 32 -11.39 -7.83 -8.48
N ASP A 33 -11.30 -6.51 -8.59
CA ASP A 33 -10.76 -5.85 -9.78
C ASP A 33 -9.28 -6.18 -9.95
N ARG A 34 -8.56 -6.36 -8.84
CA ARG A 34 -7.16 -6.78 -8.85
C ARG A 34 -7.01 -8.25 -9.28
N ALA A 35 -7.86 -9.13 -8.79
CA ALA A 35 -7.87 -10.52 -9.20
C ALA A 35 -8.16 -10.65 -10.70
N MET A 36 -9.12 -9.87 -11.21
CA MET A 36 -9.42 -9.79 -12.65
C MET A 36 -8.23 -9.25 -13.46
N LEU A 37 -7.48 -8.28 -12.91
CA LEU A 37 -6.26 -7.77 -13.56
C LEU A 37 -5.19 -8.87 -13.71
N TYR A 38 -4.94 -9.65 -12.66
CA TYR A 38 -3.99 -10.76 -12.72
C TYR A 38 -4.40 -11.77 -13.80
N LYS A 39 -5.68 -12.17 -13.81
CA LYS A 39 -6.25 -13.06 -14.81
C LYS A 39 -6.08 -12.52 -16.23
N ALA A 40 -6.46 -11.28 -16.46
CA ALA A 40 -6.33 -10.66 -17.78
C ALA A 40 -4.87 -10.58 -18.25
N CYS A 41 -3.92 -10.31 -17.34
CA CYS A 41 -2.51 -10.31 -17.69
C CYS A 41 -2.02 -11.71 -18.10
N GLU A 42 -2.39 -12.73 -17.35
CA GLU A 42 -1.97 -14.10 -17.64
C GLU A 42 -2.58 -14.62 -18.95
N GLU A 43 -3.88 -14.45 -19.17
CA GLU A 43 -4.57 -14.83 -20.40
C GLU A 43 -4.03 -14.13 -21.65
N ASN A 44 -3.43 -12.96 -21.51
CA ASN A 44 -2.87 -12.18 -22.62
C ASN A 44 -1.33 -12.22 -22.67
N ASP A 45 -0.67 -13.10 -21.92
CA ASP A 45 0.80 -13.24 -21.86
C ASP A 45 1.50 -11.90 -21.50
N VAL A 46 0.92 -11.14 -20.57
CA VAL A 46 1.45 -9.86 -20.10
C VAL A 46 2.11 -10.02 -18.75
N GLY A 47 3.45 -9.99 -18.72
CA GLY A 47 4.21 -10.06 -17.47
C GLY A 47 4.02 -8.84 -16.57
N ILE A 48 3.86 -9.07 -15.27
CA ILE A 48 3.71 -8.03 -14.25
C ILE A 48 5.02 -7.86 -13.49
N THR A 49 5.48 -6.61 -13.33
CA THR A 49 6.55 -6.26 -12.39
C THR A 49 5.94 -5.57 -11.17
N VAL A 50 6.35 -6.01 -9.98
CA VAL A 50 5.85 -5.51 -8.70
C VAL A 50 6.78 -4.43 -8.15
N MET A 51 6.22 -3.34 -7.66
CA MET A 51 6.93 -2.33 -6.86
C MET A 51 6.24 -2.14 -5.51
N LYS A 52 6.99 -1.63 -4.51
CA LYS A 52 6.46 -1.42 -3.15
C LYS A 52 6.04 -2.71 -2.42
N GLY A 53 6.61 -3.86 -2.78
CA GLY A 53 6.29 -5.15 -2.16
C GLY A 53 6.48 -5.20 -0.64
N PHE A 54 7.24 -4.26 -0.07
CA PHE A 54 7.45 -4.12 1.38
C PHE A 54 6.58 -3.01 2.01
N ALA A 55 5.64 -2.45 1.26
CA ALA A 55 4.79 -1.34 1.68
C ALA A 55 5.58 -0.16 2.31
N GLY A 56 6.76 0.17 1.74
CA GLY A 56 7.65 1.19 2.28
C GLY A 56 8.27 0.81 3.63
N GLY A 57 8.49 -0.48 3.88
CA GLY A 57 9.03 -1.02 5.13
C GLY A 57 7.99 -1.19 6.25
N ARG A 58 6.72 -0.85 6.01
CA ARG A 58 5.66 -0.99 7.02
C ARG A 58 5.44 -2.44 7.44
N LEU A 59 5.62 -3.39 6.54
CA LEU A 59 5.41 -4.81 6.80
C LEU A 59 6.43 -5.42 7.77
N PHE A 60 7.54 -4.73 8.01
CA PHE A 60 8.59 -5.14 8.95
C PHE A 60 8.41 -4.62 10.38
N ASP A 61 7.36 -3.83 10.61
CA ASP A 61 7.02 -3.25 11.91
C ASP A 61 5.57 -3.62 12.29
N ALA A 62 5.38 -4.39 13.35
CA ALA A 62 4.07 -4.86 13.78
C ALA A 62 3.08 -3.71 14.08
N LYS A 63 3.57 -2.53 14.52
CA LYS A 63 2.72 -1.36 14.80
C LYS A 63 2.25 -0.65 13.54
N ARG A 64 3.02 -0.78 12.45
CA ARG A 64 2.77 -0.12 11.16
C ARG A 64 2.19 -1.08 10.12
N SER A 65 2.36 -2.37 10.35
CA SER A 65 1.81 -3.42 9.50
C SER A 65 0.28 -3.44 9.59
N PRO A 66 -0.45 -3.51 8.46
CA PRO A 66 -1.91 -3.64 8.47
C PRO A 66 -2.37 -4.97 9.12
N PHE A 67 -1.46 -5.92 9.29
CA PHE A 67 -1.73 -7.21 9.91
C PHE A 67 -1.43 -7.24 11.41
N GLY A 68 -0.88 -6.16 12.00
CA GLY A 68 -0.46 -6.15 13.39
C GLY A 68 0.70 -7.10 13.72
N VAL A 69 1.29 -7.71 12.70
CA VAL A 69 2.45 -8.62 12.78
C VAL A 69 3.52 -8.21 11.79
N CYS A 70 4.77 -8.61 12.05
CA CYS A 70 5.88 -8.42 11.12
C CYS A 70 5.92 -9.56 10.11
N LEU A 71 6.18 -9.22 8.85
CA LEU A 71 6.57 -10.16 7.82
C LEU A 71 8.07 -10.05 7.56
N THR A 72 8.69 -11.11 7.07
CA THR A 72 10.09 -11.09 6.63
C THR A 72 10.20 -10.64 5.18
N PRO A 73 11.38 -10.19 4.71
CA PRO A 73 11.62 -9.94 3.29
C PRO A 73 11.29 -11.13 2.41
N VAL A 74 11.65 -12.35 2.84
CA VAL A 74 11.38 -13.61 2.14
C VAL A 74 9.88 -13.81 1.96
N GLN A 75 9.06 -13.63 3.02
CA GLN A 75 7.62 -13.77 2.96
C GLN A 75 6.97 -12.73 2.03
N CYS A 76 7.42 -11.48 2.08
CA CYS A 76 6.92 -10.43 1.20
C CYS A 76 7.25 -10.69 -0.28
N ILE A 77 8.45 -11.19 -0.57
CA ILE A 77 8.88 -11.56 -1.92
C ILE A 77 8.07 -12.76 -2.40
N HIS A 78 7.91 -13.79 -1.56
CA HIS A 78 7.14 -14.98 -1.91
C HIS A 78 5.69 -14.63 -2.23
N TYR A 79 5.03 -13.81 -1.38
CA TYR A 79 3.69 -13.32 -1.67
C TYR A 79 3.59 -12.69 -3.05
N ALA A 80 4.53 -11.81 -3.41
CA ALA A 80 4.49 -11.12 -4.69
C ALA A 80 4.69 -12.08 -5.88
N LEU A 81 5.69 -12.95 -5.78
CA LEU A 81 6.07 -13.87 -6.88
C LEU A 81 5.10 -15.03 -7.09
N THR A 82 4.23 -15.32 -6.10
CA THR A 82 3.16 -16.32 -6.25
C THR A 82 1.87 -15.74 -6.82
N ARG A 83 1.82 -14.44 -7.16
CA ARG A 83 0.66 -13.87 -7.86
C ARG A 83 0.74 -14.21 -9.35
N PRO A 84 -0.43 -14.47 -9.99
CA PRO A 84 -0.47 -14.79 -11.42
C PRO A 84 0.19 -13.72 -12.27
N ALA A 85 0.84 -14.10 -13.35
CA ALA A 85 1.56 -13.25 -14.29
C ALA A 85 2.70 -12.39 -13.68
N VAL A 86 3.01 -12.50 -12.38
CA VAL A 86 4.11 -11.74 -11.77
C VAL A 86 5.45 -12.36 -12.11
N CYS A 87 6.29 -11.60 -12.83
CA CYS A 87 7.61 -12.01 -13.30
C CYS A 87 8.75 -11.51 -12.41
N SER A 88 8.54 -10.41 -11.69
CA SER A 88 9.60 -9.83 -10.86
C SER A 88 9.08 -8.88 -9.80
N ILE A 89 9.88 -8.69 -8.74
CA ILE A 89 9.64 -7.72 -7.69
C ILE A 89 10.83 -6.76 -7.57
N MET A 90 10.56 -5.46 -7.59
CA MET A 90 11.55 -4.41 -7.39
C MET A 90 11.48 -3.89 -5.95
N CYS A 91 12.43 -4.27 -5.14
CA CYS A 91 12.54 -3.83 -3.76
C CYS A 91 13.57 -2.69 -3.64
N GLY A 92 13.32 -1.75 -2.73
CA GLY A 92 14.30 -0.74 -2.37
C GLY A 92 15.22 -1.26 -1.27
N TYR A 93 16.53 -1.11 -1.46
CA TYR A 93 17.55 -1.50 -0.50
C TYR A 93 18.53 -0.35 -0.27
N ASP A 94 18.89 -0.11 0.99
CA ASP A 94 19.86 0.90 1.39
C ASP A 94 21.18 0.28 1.84
N THR A 95 21.18 -1.01 2.21
CA THR A 95 22.35 -1.72 2.71
C THR A 95 22.54 -3.08 2.05
N LYS A 96 23.78 -3.58 2.11
CA LYS A 96 24.12 -4.91 1.60
C LYS A 96 23.36 -6.03 2.32
N GLU A 97 23.17 -5.90 3.63
CA GLU A 97 22.46 -6.88 4.45
C GLU A 97 20.99 -7.03 4.00
N GLN A 98 20.37 -5.93 3.58
CA GLN A 98 19.00 -5.97 3.01
C GLN A 98 18.97 -6.70 1.66
N VAL A 99 19.98 -6.53 0.84
CA VAL A 99 20.13 -7.27 -0.42
C VAL A 99 20.33 -8.75 -0.14
N ASP A 100 21.27 -9.09 0.77
CA ASP A 100 21.55 -10.47 1.14
C ASP A 100 20.30 -11.18 1.70
N ALA A 101 19.50 -10.48 2.53
CA ALA A 101 18.23 -11.00 3.05
C ALA A 101 17.21 -11.27 1.96
N ALA A 102 17.16 -10.45 0.91
CA ALA A 102 16.24 -10.65 -0.21
C ALA A 102 16.70 -11.78 -1.14
N VAL A 103 18.00 -11.85 -1.43
CA VAL A 103 18.59 -12.96 -2.23
C VAL A 103 18.45 -14.30 -1.51
N GLY A 104 18.44 -14.30 -0.18
CA GLY A 104 18.12 -15.48 0.63
C GLY A 104 16.80 -16.16 0.27
N TYR A 105 15.89 -15.48 -0.43
CA TYR A 105 14.65 -16.05 -0.96
C TYR A 105 14.88 -17.29 -1.83
N GLU A 106 15.93 -17.31 -2.63
CA GLU A 106 16.23 -18.43 -3.56
C GLU A 106 16.50 -19.75 -2.82
N THR A 107 17.09 -19.66 -1.62
CA THR A 107 17.45 -20.84 -0.80
C THR A 107 16.52 -21.03 0.40
N ALA A 108 15.54 -20.16 0.57
CA ALA A 108 14.60 -20.22 1.69
C ALA A 108 13.73 -21.46 1.60
N SER A 109 13.50 -22.07 2.76
CA SER A 109 12.59 -23.22 2.92
C SER A 109 11.13 -22.76 2.78
N GLU A 110 10.23 -23.70 2.53
CA GLU A 110 8.78 -23.42 2.49
C GLU A 110 8.25 -22.83 3.81
N THR A 111 8.84 -23.22 4.94
CA THR A 111 8.48 -22.63 6.25
C THR A 111 8.88 -21.16 6.35
N GLU A 112 10.03 -20.78 5.81
CA GLU A 112 10.49 -19.38 5.79
C GLU A 112 9.67 -18.51 4.83
N LYS A 113 9.14 -19.11 3.77
CA LYS A 113 8.26 -18.47 2.79
C LYS A 113 6.81 -18.34 3.26
N ASP A 114 6.39 -19.12 4.26
CA ASP A 114 5.01 -19.17 4.72
C ASP A 114 4.58 -17.82 5.35
N TYR A 115 4.02 -16.96 4.52
CA TYR A 115 3.36 -15.74 4.95
C TYR A 115 1.89 -16.00 5.35
N ALA A 116 1.25 -17.01 4.77
CA ALA A 116 -0.17 -17.26 4.93
C ALA A 116 -0.50 -17.62 6.38
N SER A 117 0.27 -18.51 7.01
CA SER A 117 0.09 -18.86 8.43
C SER A 117 0.34 -17.66 9.35
N VAL A 118 1.26 -16.77 9.01
CA VAL A 118 1.56 -15.58 9.80
C VAL A 118 0.39 -14.60 9.80
N ILE A 119 -0.27 -14.40 8.64
CA ILE A 119 -1.38 -13.46 8.50
C ILE A 119 -2.76 -14.07 8.74
N ALA A 120 -2.92 -15.40 8.68
CA ALA A 120 -4.20 -16.08 8.82
C ALA A 120 -4.95 -15.75 10.12
N ASN A 121 -4.23 -15.54 11.21
CA ASN A 121 -4.77 -15.19 12.52
C ASN A 121 -4.54 -13.70 12.87
N ALA A 122 -4.01 -12.92 11.95
CA ALA A 122 -3.73 -11.51 12.18
C ALA A 122 -5.04 -10.70 12.15
N PRO A 123 -5.22 -9.73 13.05
CA PRO A 123 -6.32 -8.81 12.95
C PRO A 123 -6.11 -7.98 11.67
N PHE A 124 -6.97 -8.18 10.68
CA PHE A 124 -6.91 -7.39 9.45
C PHE A 124 -7.30 -5.95 9.76
N HIS A 125 -6.32 -5.09 9.85
CA HIS A 125 -6.53 -3.66 9.83
C HIS A 125 -6.57 -3.22 8.37
N SER A 126 -7.78 -3.10 7.82
CA SER A 126 -7.95 -2.47 6.50
C SER A 126 -7.27 -1.10 6.52
N TYR A 127 -6.75 -0.63 5.39
CA TYR A 127 -6.26 0.76 5.24
C TYR A 127 -7.36 1.81 5.44
N ARG A 128 -8.45 1.44 6.12
CA ARG A 128 -9.58 2.31 6.40
C ARG A 128 -9.11 3.44 7.30
N GLY A 129 -9.30 4.68 6.81
CA GLY A 129 -8.80 5.89 7.48
C GLY A 129 -7.38 6.29 7.09
N GLU A 130 -6.63 5.45 6.34
CA GLU A 130 -5.28 5.77 5.88
C GLU A 130 -5.24 6.20 4.41
N CYS A 131 -4.50 7.26 4.12
CA CYS A 131 -4.33 7.73 2.76
C CYS A 131 -3.25 6.90 2.04
N THR A 132 -3.63 6.28 0.91
CA THR A 132 -2.72 5.53 0.04
C THR A 132 -2.24 6.36 -1.16
N TYR A 133 -2.56 7.64 -1.20
CA TYR A 133 -2.20 8.60 -2.25
C TYR A 133 -2.72 8.21 -3.64
N CYS A 134 -3.80 7.44 -3.71
CA CYS A 134 -4.36 6.87 -4.94
C CYS A 134 -5.01 7.88 -5.89
N GLY A 135 -5.33 9.09 -5.41
CA GLY A 135 -5.89 10.17 -6.22
C GLY A 135 -7.41 10.13 -6.47
N HIS A 136 -8.15 9.16 -5.92
CA HIS A 136 -9.62 9.10 -6.06
C HIS A 136 -10.37 10.31 -5.49
N CYS A 137 -9.71 11.08 -4.60
CA CYS A 137 -10.25 12.32 -4.06
C CYS A 137 -10.39 13.46 -5.11
N LYS A 138 -9.76 13.32 -6.29
CA LYS A 138 -9.89 14.32 -7.39
C LYS A 138 -11.24 14.20 -8.11
N PRO A 139 -11.74 15.32 -8.70
CA PRO A 139 -11.24 16.69 -8.60
C PRO A 139 -11.60 17.35 -7.27
N CYS A 140 -10.75 18.28 -6.78
CA CYS A 140 -11.05 19.10 -5.63
C CYS A 140 -11.67 20.44 -6.06
N ALA A 141 -12.73 20.89 -5.38
CA ALA A 141 -13.39 22.16 -5.68
C ALA A 141 -12.49 23.39 -5.42
N ALA A 142 -11.50 23.25 -4.53
CA ALA A 142 -10.49 24.27 -4.25
C ALA A 142 -9.13 23.96 -4.94
N ASN A 143 -9.10 23.11 -5.94
CA ASN A 143 -7.93 22.71 -6.71
C ASN A 143 -6.76 22.12 -5.91
N LEU A 144 -7.00 21.64 -4.68
CA LEU A 144 -5.95 21.05 -3.85
C LEU A 144 -5.46 19.73 -4.46
N ASP A 145 -4.13 19.52 -4.47
CA ASP A 145 -3.59 18.17 -4.61
C ASP A 145 -3.62 17.44 -3.27
N ILE A 146 -4.82 16.94 -2.94
CA ILE A 146 -5.11 16.27 -1.67
C ILE A 146 -4.17 15.09 -1.41
N ALA A 147 -3.82 14.32 -2.45
CA ALA A 147 -2.94 13.17 -2.31
C ALA A 147 -1.52 13.61 -1.90
N MET A 148 -1.00 14.66 -2.53
CA MET A 148 0.32 15.21 -2.22
C MET A 148 0.33 15.87 -0.85
N ILE A 149 -0.70 16.63 -0.49
CA ILE A 149 -0.84 17.26 0.83
C ILE A 149 -0.86 16.19 1.93
N ASN A 150 -1.65 15.12 1.76
CA ASN A 150 -1.65 13.99 2.71
C ASN A 150 -0.28 13.33 2.84
N LYS A 151 0.44 13.18 1.74
CA LYS A 151 1.81 12.63 1.75
C LYS A 151 2.76 13.51 2.58
N PHE A 152 2.70 14.83 2.42
CA PHE A 152 3.51 15.74 3.22
C PHE A 152 3.14 15.70 4.70
N TYR A 153 1.84 15.62 5.02
CA TYR A 153 1.38 15.42 6.40
C TYR A 153 1.98 14.17 7.02
N ASP A 154 1.88 13.03 6.34
CA ASP A 154 2.41 11.77 6.84
C ASP A 154 3.93 11.81 7.01
N LEU A 155 4.67 12.39 6.06
CA LEU A 155 6.12 12.55 6.16
C LEU A 155 6.52 13.49 7.32
N ALA A 156 5.75 14.55 7.54
CA ALA A 156 6.02 15.51 8.61
C ALA A 156 5.74 14.93 10.01
N THR A 157 4.72 14.06 10.13
CA THR A 157 4.31 13.44 11.41
C THR A 157 5.11 12.19 11.78
N MET A 158 5.90 11.65 10.86
CA MET A 158 6.78 10.49 11.13
C MET A 158 7.95 10.84 12.06
N GLN A 159 8.27 12.11 12.25
CA GLN A 159 9.43 12.58 13.01
C GLN A 159 9.01 13.64 14.04
N PRO A 160 9.76 13.79 15.14
CA PRO A 160 9.45 14.79 16.16
C PRO A 160 9.52 16.24 15.66
N LYS A 161 10.26 16.48 14.59
CA LYS A 161 10.36 17.78 13.91
C LYS A 161 10.16 17.60 12.42
N ILE A 162 9.47 18.54 11.79
CA ILE A 162 9.29 18.52 10.34
C ILE A 162 10.67 18.64 9.67
N PRO A 163 11.07 17.68 8.78
CA PRO A 163 12.30 17.83 8.02
C PRO A 163 12.26 19.09 7.13
N ALA A 164 13.36 19.84 7.07
CA ALA A 164 13.43 21.08 6.31
C ALA A 164 13.08 20.88 4.81
N THR A 165 13.43 19.74 4.25
CA THR A 165 13.09 19.37 2.87
C THR A 165 11.58 19.13 2.69
N VAL A 166 10.91 18.56 3.67
CA VAL A 166 9.45 18.35 3.64
C VAL A 166 8.74 19.69 3.75
N GLN A 167 9.20 20.57 4.65
CA GLN A 167 8.68 21.92 4.82
C GLN A 167 8.81 22.73 3.52
N SER A 168 10.01 22.78 2.94
CA SER A 168 10.25 23.55 1.71
C SER A 168 9.45 23.05 0.52
N HIS A 169 9.30 21.72 0.37
CA HIS A 169 8.51 21.18 -0.72
C HIS A 169 7.00 21.42 -0.53
N TYR A 170 6.51 21.39 0.72
CA TYR A 170 5.12 21.76 0.99
C TYR A 170 4.87 23.23 0.64
N GLU A 171 5.80 24.12 0.96
CA GLU A 171 5.72 25.55 0.65
C GLU A 171 5.68 25.86 -0.86
N LEU A 172 6.22 24.95 -1.69
CA LEU A 172 6.19 25.06 -3.16
C LEU A 172 4.85 24.61 -3.77
N LEU A 173 3.95 24.01 -3.03
CA LEU A 173 2.64 23.67 -3.57
C LEU A 173 1.90 24.93 -3.99
N GLU A 174 1.21 24.89 -5.11
CA GLU A 174 0.40 25.99 -5.64
C GLU A 174 -0.78 26.31 -4.69
N HIS A 175 -1.44 25.27 -4.20
CA HIS A 175 -2.55 25.36 -3.27
C HIS A 175 -2.23 24.66 -1.95
N LYS A 176 -2.55 25.29 -0.82
CA LYS A 176 -2.24 24.81 0.52
C LYS A 176 -3.45 24.17 1.20
N ALA A 177 -3.20 23.38 2.23
CA ALA A 177 -4.25 22.73 3.00
C ALA A 177 -5.24 23.75 3.63
N SER A 178 -4.79 24.96 3.96
CA SER A 178 -5.62 26.05 4.49
C SER A 178 -6.69 26.55 3.52
N GLU A 179 -6.56 26.28 2.23
CA GLU A 179 -7.54 26.65 1.21
C GLU A 179 -8.70 25.64 1.14
N CYS A 180 -8.70 24.60 1.98
CA CYS A 180 -9.77 23.63 2.02
C CYS A 180 -11.08 24.26 2.50
N ILE A 181 -12.13 24.18 1.68
CA ILE A 181 -13.46 24.73 1.97
C ILE A 181 -14.37 23.78 2.76
N GLY A 182 -13.89 22.61 3.17
CA GLY A 182 -14.64 21.65 3.98
C GLY A 182 -15.88 21.05 3.28
N CYS A 183 -15.90 20.94 1.96
CA CYS A 183 -17.06 20.46 1.21
C CYS A 183 -17.28 18.94 1.26
N HIS A 184 -16.35 18.15 1.77
CA HIS A 184 -16.37 16.68 1.94
C HIS A 184 -16.56 15.86 0.65
N LEU A 185 -16.57 16.45 -0.55
CA LEU A 185 -16.73 15.72 -1.81
C LEU A 185 -15.60 14.70 -2.06
N CYS A 186 -14.41 15.00 -1.57
CA CYS A 186 -13.24 14.11 -1.62
C CYS A 186 -13.40 12.87 -0.73
N GLU A 187 -14.04 13.01 0.42
CA GLU A 187 -14.31 11.91 1.37
C GLU A 187 -15.35 10.94 0.80
N ALA A 188 -16.40 11.46 0.14
CA ALA A 188 -17.40 10.64 -0.52
C ALA A 188 -16.82 9.76 -1.64
N ARG A 189 -15.68 10.16 -2.23
CA ARG A 189 -14.97 9.40 -3.27
C ARG A 189 -13.82 8.55 -2.73
N CYS A 190 -13.49 8.70 -1.44
CA CYS A 190 -12.34 7.99 -0.86
C CYS A 190 -12.70 6.53 -0.57
N PRO A 191 -12.09 5.53 -1.25
CA PRO A 191 -12.40 4.12 -0.99
C PRO A 191 -11.93 3.66 0.39
N PHE A 192 -11.03 4.44 1.03
CA PHE A 192 -10.47 4.12 2.34
C PHE A 192 -11.15 4.87 3.50
N GLY A 193 -12.14 5.73 3.21
CA GLY A 193 -12.85 6.49 4.25
C GLY A 193 -11.95 7.43 5.05
N VAL A 194 -10.94 8.03 4.40
CA VAL A 194 -10.03 8.99 5.04
C VAL A 194 -10.80 10.26 5.41
N PRO A 195 -10.72 10.76 6.65
CA PRO A 195 -11.31 12.04 7.04
C PRO A 195 -10.48 13.21 6.49
N ILE A 196 -10.63 13.47 5.19
CA ILE A 196 -9.75 14.36 4.43
C ILE A 196 -9.85 15.79 4.89
N ALA A 197 -11.07 16.31 5.16
CA ALA A 197 -11.26 17.67 5.60
C ALA A 197 -10.56 17.94 6.95
N GLU A 198 -10.70 17.03 7.92
CA GLU A 198 -9.98 17.08 9.19
C GLU A 198 -8.46 17.02 9.01
N ARG A 199 -7.99 16.18 8.08
CA ARG A 199 -6.55 16.10 7.75
C ARG A 199 -6.03 17.39 7.13
N MET A 200 -6.81 18.07 6.28
CA MET A 200 -6.42 19.37 5.72
C MET A 200 -6.27 20.41 6.84
N GLU A 201 -7.18 20.43 7.80
CA GLU A 201 -7.08 21.31 8.97
C GLU A 201 -5.83 21.06 9.81
N LYS A 202 -5.56 19.78 10.10
CA LYS A 202 -4.35 19.37 10.83
C LYS A 202 -3.08 19.74 10.06
N THR A 203 -3.10 19.57 8.74
CA THR A 203 -1.96 19.89 7.87
C THR A 203 -1.70 21.40 7.86
N ALA A 204 -2.75 22.21 7.71
CA ALA A 204 -2.63 23.67 7.76
C ALA A 204 -2.02 24.15 9.09
N LYS A 205 -2.48 23.59 10.21
CA LYS A 205 -1.90 23.89 11.54
C LYS A 205 -0.45 23.45 11.66
N LEU A 206 -0.10 22.28 11.10
CA LEU A 206 1.23 21.68 11.20
C LEU A 206 2.28 22.48 10.41
N PHE A 207 1.94 22.95 9.22
CA PHE A 207 2.84 23.71 8.34
C PHE A 207 2.72 25.23 8.50
N GLY A 208 1.72 25.72 9.25
CA GLY A 208 1.55 27.14 9.52
C GLY A 208 0.88 27.93 8.39
N CYS A 209 0.27 27.25 7.44
CA CYS A 209 -0.37 27.87 6.26
C CYS A 209 -1.46 26.99 5.64
#